data_da8f507127ee1faf942f9fe37f25f02c
#
_entry.id   da8f507127ee1faf942f9fe37f25f02c
#
_cell.length_a   1.000
_cell.length_b   1.000
_cell.length_c   1.000
_cell.angle_alpha   90.00
_cell.angle_beta   90.00
_cell.angle_gamma   90.00
#
_symmetry.space_group_name_H-M   'P 1'
#
loop_
_entity.id
_entity.type
_entity.pdbx_description
1 polymer ?
#
loop_
_entity_poly.entity_id
_entity_poly.type
_entity_poly.pdbx_seq_one_letter_code
_entity_poly.pdbx_strand_id
1 'polypeptide(L)'
;MPALALTDLSNLFGAVKFYKSAIDSGIKPIFGADVWIENDASSEQPHKMLLLCQDQQGFNNLSELLSKAYLENQVRGKPMIKKNWIFESHDGLIVLSGSLHGNIGKLLDQNKISEAREELLLWKKIFQDRFYLEVQRYGDDLWRKRENQYIEKVIFLAAENKIPLVATQPIQFMDPDDFRAHESKTCIADGNMLADKRRPKNFTE
;
A
#
# COMPACT_ATOMS: atom_id res chain seq x y z
N MET A 1 1.31 -18.39 12.52
CA MET A 1 0.28 -17.42 12.08
C MET A 1 -0.89 -18.18 11.46
N PRO A 2 -2.16 -17.82 11.72
CA PRO A 2 -3.31 -18.53 11.14
C PRO A 2 -3.57 -18.13 9.68
N ALA A 3 -3.13 -16.95 9.27
CA ALA A 3 -3.30 -16.41 7.92
C ALA A 3 -2.11 -15.53 7.54
N LEU A 4 -1.86 -15.39 6.24
CA LEU A 4 -0.81 -14.54 5.68
C LEU A 4 -1.32 -13.92 4.39
N ALA A 5 -1.00 -12.64 4.16
CA ALA A 5 -1.33 -11.94 2.92
C ALA A 5 -0.12 -11.87 1.99
N LEU A 6 -0.34 -12.05 0.70
CA LEU A 6 0.59 -11.67 -0.38
C LEU A 6 0.09 -10.38 -1.01
N THR A 7 0.94 -9.35 -1.00
CA THR A 7 0.57 -7.99 -1.42
C THR A 7 1.68 -7.34 -2.26
N ASP A 8 2.08 -8.03 -3.32
CA ASP A 8 3.10 -7.52 -4.24
C ASP A 8 2.69 -6.20 -4.88
N LEU A 9 3.67 -5.38 -5.23
CA LEU A 9 3.42 -4.05 -5.81
C LEU A 9 2.88 -4.18 -7.24
N SER A 10 1.62 -3.81 -7.41
CA SER A 10 0.89 -3.75 -8.68
C SER A 10 0.84 -5.06 -9.47
N ASN A 11 0.93 -6.21 -8.81
CA ASN A 11 0.82 -7.50 -9.50
C ASN A 11 0.35 -8.64 -8.59
N LEU A 12 0.01 -9.78 -9.22
CA LEU A 12 -0.39 -11.03 -8.57
C LEU A 12 0.48 -12.22 -9.03
N PHE A 13 1.72 -11.96 -9.48
CA PHE A 13 2.56 -13.00 -10.10
C PHE A 13 2.92 -14.14 -9.15
N GLY A 14 3.08 -13.84 -7.87
CA GLY A 14 3.35 -14.83 -6.82
C GLY A 14 2.14 -15.67 -6.38
N ALA A 15 0.91 -15.31 -6.77
CA ALA A 15 -0.32 -15.81 -6.19
C ALA A 15 -0.43 -17.35 -6.20
N VAL A 16 -0.13 -18.02 -7.33
CA VAL A 16 -0.27 -19.48 -7.44
C VAL A 16 0.73 -20.22 -6.55
N LYS A 17 1.99 -19.77 -6.53
CA LYS A 17 3.03 -20.39 -5.66
C LYS A 17 2.69 -20.17 -4.20
N PHE A 18 2.32 -18.95 -3.85
CA PHE A 18 1.92 -18.57 -2.50
C PHE A 18 0.73 -19.40 -2.02
N TYR A 19 -0.32 -19.53 -2.83
CA TYR A 19 -1.49 -20.32 -2.51
C TYR A 19 -1.12 -21.77 -2.14
N LYS A 20 -0.37 -22.45 -3.02
CA LYS A 20 0.05 -23.84 -2.80
C LYS A 20 0.85 -23.98 -1.50
N SER A 21 1.87 -23.14 -1.32
CA SER A 21 2.72 -23.20 -0.11
C SER A 21 1.94 -22.90 1.17
N ALA A 22 1.00 -21.95 1.14
CA ALA A 22 0.17 -21.61 2.28
C ALA A 22 -0.76 -22.77 2.69
N ILE A 23 -1.44 -23.38 1.71
CA ILE A 23 -2.32 -24.54 1.95
C ILE A 23 -1.52 -25.73 2.49
N ASP A 24 -0.38 -26.05 1.88
CA ASP A 24 0.49 -27.15 2.34
C ASP A 24 1.02 -26.90 3.75
N SER A 25 1.15 -25.66 4.17
CA SER A 25 1.59 -25.24 5.52
C SER A 25 0.43 -25.05 6.50
N GLY A 26 -0.82 -25.28 6.11
CA GLY A 26 -2.00 -25.07 6.96
C GLY A 26 -2.30 -23.61 7.28
N ILE A 27 -1.83 -22.67 6.44
CA ILE A 27 -2.00 -21.23 6.61
C ILE A 27 -3.08 -20.74 5.62
N LYS A 28 -4.02 -19.92 6.08
CA LYS A 28 -5.01 -19.29 5.18
C LYS A 28 -4.34 -18.24 4.31
N PRO A 29 -4.30 -18.40 2.96
CA PRO A 29 -3.80 -17.37 2.07
C PRO A 29 -4.81 -16.23 1.91
N ILE A 30 -4.30 -14.99 1.94
CA ILE A 30 -5.05 -13.79 1.61
C ILE A 30 -4.36 -13.14 0.42
N PHE A 31 -5.13 -12.83 -0.64
CA PHE A 31 -4.61 -12.16 -1.83
C PHE A 31 -4.84 -10.67 -1.76
N GLY A 32 -3.90 -9.92 -2.27
CA GLY A 32 -3.99 -8.48 -2.37
C GLY A 32 -2.91 -7.91 -3.27
N ALA A 33 -2.88 -6.61 -3.39
CA ALA A 33 -1.81 -5.90 -4.05
C ALA A 33 -1.62 -4.50 -3.42
N ASP A 34 -0.37 -4.11 -3.24
CA ASP A 34 0.01 -2.72 -3.03
C ASP A 34 -0.09 -2.01 -4.38
N VAL A 35 -0.85 -0.94 -4.48
CA VAL A 35 -1.14 -0.29 -5.77
C VAL A 35 -0.80 1.18 -5.76
N TRP A 36 -0.44 1.70 -6.94
CA TRP A 36 -0.32 3.12 -7.18
C TRP A 36 -1.68 3.69 -7.58
N ILE A 37 -2.11 4.73 -6.87
CA ILE A 37 -3.30 5.50 -7.20
C ILE A 37 -2.86 6.79 -7.88
N GLU A 38 -3.47 7.08 -9.03
CA GLU A 38 -3.27 8.34 -9.73
C GLU A 38 -3.73 9.52 -8.87
N ASN A 39 -2.95 10.57 -8.83
CA ASN A 39 -3.36 11.80 -8.18
C ASN A 39 -4.12 12.68 -9.18
N ASP A 40 -5.29 13.18 -8.80
CA ASP A 40 -6.14 14.05 -9.63
C ASP A 40 -5.45 15.37 -10.00
N ALA A 41 -4.51 15.84 -9.18
CA ALA A 41 -3.65 16.96 -9.50
C ALA A 41 -2.46 16.47 -10.35
N SER A 42 -2.46 16.78 -11.64
CA SER A 42 -1.52 16.31 -12.67
C SER A 42 -0.02 16.57 -12.42
N SER A 43 0.34 17.24 -11.33
CA SER A 43 1.72 17.57 -10.95
C SER A 43 2.22 16.80 -9.71
N GLU A 44 1.37 16.08 -9.00
CA GLU A 44 1.74 15.39 -7.77
C GLU A 44 2.06 13.91 -8.02
N GLN A 45 2.99 13.38 -7.22
CA GLN A 45 3.35 11.97 -7.30
C GLN A 45 2.19 11.08 -6.88
N PRO A 46 2.01 9.92 -7.55
CA PRO A 46 0.99 8.95 -7.16
C PRO A 46 1.16 8.54 -5.69
N HIS A 47 0.09 8.10 -5.07
CA HIS A 47 0.11 7.61 -3.71
C HIS A 47 -0.15 6.11 -3.68
N LYS A 48 0.26 5.46 -2.59
CA LYS A 48 0.06 4.04 -2.38
C LYS A 48 -1.25 3.75 -1.68
N MET A 49 -1.77 2.58 -1.95
CA MET A 49 -2.91 2.01 -1.27
C MET A 49 -2.81 0.49 -1.31
N LEU A 50 -3.23 -0.18 -0.26
CA LEU A 50 -3.26 -1.63 -0.22
C LEU A 50 -4.70 -2.12 -0.42
N LEU A 51 -4.90 -2.99 -1.40
CA LEU A 51 -6.16 -3.66 -1.68
C LEU A 51 -6.05 -5.13 -1.31
N LEU A 52 -6.95 -5.64 -0.46
CA LEU A 52 -7.04 -7.05 -0.11
C LEU A 52 -8.35 -7.64 -0.61
N CYS A 53 -8.31 -8.90 -1.05
CA CYS A 53 -9.49 -9.63 -1.50
C CYS A 53 -10.17 -10.30 -0.31
N GLN A 54 -11.44 -9.98 -0.10
CA GLN A 54 -12.28 -10.60 0.91
C GLN A 54 -12.88 -11.93 0.42
N ASP A 55 -13.19 -11.98 -0.89
CA ASP A 55 -13.83 -13.10 -1.56
C ASP A 55 -13.41 -13.20 -3.03
N GLN A 56 -14.06 -14.11 -3.79
CA GLN A 56 -13.79 -14.31 -5.21
C GLN A 56 -14.13 -13.09 -6.07
N GLN A 57 -15.17 -12.34 -5.71
CA GLN A 57 -15.52 -11.11 -6.43
C GLN A 57 -14.43 -10.06 -6.28
N GLY A 58 -13.90 -9.88 -5.05
CA GLY A 58 -12.78 -9.00 -4.81
C GLY A 58 -11.52 -9.40 -5.59
N PHE A 59 -11.23 -10.70 -5.72
CA PHE A 59 -10.11 -11.17 -6.53
C PHE A 59 -10.31 -10.84 -8.03
N ASN A 60 -11.51 -11.02 -8.56
CA ASN A 60 -11.82 -10.66 -9.93
C ASN A 60 -11.70 -9.16 -10.16
N ASN A 61 -12.28 -8.35 -9.27
CA ASN A 61 -12.19 -6.89 -9.33
C ASN A 61 -10.74 -6.39 -9.24
N LEU A 62 -9.93 -6.94 -8.33
CA LEU A 62 -8.52 -6.59 -8.22
C LEU A 62 -7.75 -6.94 -9.50
N SER A 63 -7.99 -8.12 -10.06
CA SER A 63 -7.34 -8.57 -11.30
C SER A 63 -7.70 -7.67 -12.48
N GLU A 64 -8.96 -7.24 -12.58
CA GLU A 64 -9.42 -6.32 -13.61
C GLU A 64 -8.82 -4.93 -13.44
N LEU A 65 -8.80 -4.38 -12.21
CA LEU A 65 -8.20 -3.09 -11.89
C LEU A 65 -6.71 -3.05 -12.23
N LEU A 66 -5.96 -4.11 -11.88
CA LEU A 66 -4.55 -4.22 -12.23
C LEU A 66 -4.35 -4.30 -13.74
N SER A 67 -5.13 -5.15 -14.44
CA SER A 67 -5.04 -5.27 -15.90
C SER A 67 -5.32 -3.94 -16.59
N LYS A 68 -6.37 -3.24 -16.15
CA LYS A 68 -6.73 -1.92 -16.68
C LYS A 68 -5.63 -0.88 -16.44
N ALA A 69 -4.99 -0.90 -15.26
CA ALA A 69 -3.88 -0.01 -14.96
C ALA A 69 -2.69 -0.24 -15.91
N TYR A 70 -2.37 -1.50 -16.21
CA TYR A 70 -1.30 -1.84 -17.16
C TYR A 70 -1.63 -1.49 -18.61
N LEU A 71 -2.89 -1.65 -19.03
CA LEU A 71 -3.29 -1.42 -20.41
C LEU A 71 -3.60 0.05 -20.71
N GLU A 72 -4.19 0.78 -19.77
CA GLU A 72 -4.78 2.08 -20.04
C GLU A 72 -4.09 3.24 -19.30
N ASN A 73 -3.35 2.98 -18.21
CA ASN A 73 -2.81 4.06 -17.36
C ASN A 73 -1.43 3.76 -16.79
N GLN A 74 -0.45 3.62 -17.67
CA GLN A 74 0.95 3.52 -17.27
C GLN A 74 1.69 4.85 -17.49
N VAL A 75 2.41 5.30 -16.48
CA VAL A 75 3.33 6.44 -16.59
C VAL A 75 4.74 5.97 -16.23
N ARG A 76 5.66 6.03 -17.18
CA ARG A 76 7.05 5.60 -17.02
C ARG A 76 7.19 4.17 -16.45
N GLY A 77 6.36 3.26 -16.95
CA GLY A 77 6.36 1.86 -16.51
C GLY A 77 5.69 1.59 -15.16
N LYS A 78 5.08 2.60 -14.52
CA LYS A 78 4.29 2.43 -13.30
C LYS A 78 2.80 2.35 -13.66
N PRO A 79 2.15 1.21 -13.48
CA PRO A 79 0.71 1.11 -13.66
C PRO A 79 0.02 1.83 -12.51
N MET A 80 -0.92 2.72 -12.83
CA MET A 80 -1.67 3.48 -11.84
C MET A 80 -3.15 3.22 -11.99
N ILE A 81 -3.83 3.04 -10.86
CA ILE A 81 -5.28 2.87 -10.81
C ILE A 81 -5.91 4.25 -10.56
N LYS A 82 -6.94 4.57 -11.31
CA LYS A 82 -7.74 5.77 -11.05
C LYS A 82 -8.69 5.51 -9.88
N LYS A 83 -8.86 6.50 -9.01
CA LYS A 83 -9.72 6.39 -7.83
C LYS A 83 -11.16 5.96 -8.18
N ASN A 84 -11.72 6.54 -9.24
CA ASN A 84 -13.06 6.20 -9.68
C ASN A 84 -13.20 4.73 -10.11
N TRP A 85 -12.17 4.11 -10.71
CA TRP A 85 -12.21 2.71 -11.06
C TRP A 85 -12.37 1.80 -9.84
N ILE A 86 -11.69 2.15 -8.72
CA ILE A 86 -11.85 1.42 -7.46
C ILE A 86 -13.28 1.59 -6.93
N PHE A 87 -13.84 2.79 -7.05
CA PHE A 87 -15.20 3.06 -6.59
C PHE A 87 -16.27 2.31 -7.39
N GLU A 88 -16.03 2.10 -8.68
CA GLU A 88 -16.89 1.33 -9.58
C GLU A 88 -16.79 -0.19 -9.34
N SER A 89 -15.62 -0.68 -8.89
CA SER A 89 -15.30 -2.11 -8.72
C SER A 89 -14.89 -2.44 -7.28
N HIS A 90 -15.61 -1.90 -6.28
CA HIS A 90 -15.21 -2.00 -4.87
C HIS A 90 -15.69 -3.26 -4.14
N ASP A 91 -16.60 -4.04 -4.74
CA ASP A 91 -17.19 -5.21 -4.09
C ASP A 91 -16.14 -6.29 -3.81
N GLY A 92 -16.21 -6.88 -2.62
CA GLY A 92 -15.27 -7.91 -2.18
C GLY A 92 -13.83 -7.42 -1.93
N LEU A 93 -13.58 -6.09 -1.97
CA LEU A 93 -12.28 -5.51 -1.64
C LEU A 93 -12.30 -4.88 -0.25
N ILE A 94 -11.19 -5.05 0.45
CA ILE A 94 -10.84 -4.33 1.69
C ILE A 94 -9.71 -3.35 1.34
N VAL A 95 -9.78 -2.14 1.88
CA VAL A 95 -8.81 -1.06 1.59
C VAL A 95 -8.06 -0.64 2.85
N LEU A 96 -6.74 -0.58 2.75
CA LEU A 96 -5.86 0.05 3.72
C LEU A 96 -5.26 1.32 3.13
N SER A 97 -5.20 2.38 3.92
CA SER A 97 -4.92 3.75 3.44
C SER A 97 -3.50 4.05 2.94
N GLY A 98 -2.57 3.09 2.99
CA GLY A 98 -1.19 3.26 2.51
C GLY A 98 -0.27 4.04 3.45
N SER A 99 -0.65 4.20 4.73
CA SER A 99 0.15 4.89 5.75
C SER A 99 0.64 6.28 5.26
N LEU A 100 1.88 6.66 5.54
CA LEU A 100 2.50 7.92 5.08
C LEU A 100 2.59 8.05 3.55
N HIS A 101 2.57 6.94 2.83
CA HIS A 101 2.64 6.93 1.36
C HIS A 101 1.27 7.03 0.68
N GLY A 102 0.19 6.91 1.45
CA GLY A 102 -1.18 7.10 0.99
C GLY A 102 -1.57 8.58 0.89
N ASN A 103 -2.71 8.87 0.24
CA ASN A 103 -3.21 10.24 0.10
C ASN A 103 -3.49 10.89 1.46
N ILE A 104 -4.23 10.20 2.32
CA ILE A 104 -4.55 10.70 3.68
C ILE A 104 -3.27 10.96 4.47
N GLY A 105 -2.29 10.04 4.40
CA GLY A 105 -1.01 10.20 5.08
C GLY A 105 -0.23 11.41 4.61
N LYS A 106 -0.16 11.64 3.30
CA LYS A 106 0.49 12.82 2.72
C LYS A 106 -0.18 14.12 3.14
N LEU A 107 -1.52 14.17 3.17
CA LEU A 107 -2.28 15.33 3.62
C LEU A 107 -2.02 15.63 5.11
N LEU A 108 -2.00 14.60 5.96
CA LEU A 108 -1.67 14.74 7.38
C LEU A 108 -0.24 15.22 7.61
N ASP A 109 0.71 14.72 6.83
CA ASP A 109 2.12 15.15 6.88
C ASP A 109 2.27 16.62 6.49
N GLN A 110 1.49 17.11 5.54
CA GLN A 110 1.41 18.51 5.12
C GLN A 110 0.56 19.38 6.07
N ASN A 111 0.03 18.87 7.18
CA ASN A 111 -0.91 19.53 8.09
C ASN A 111 -2.25 19.94 7.47
N LYS A 112 -2.66 19.33 6.39
CA LYS A 112 -3.94 19.54 5.71
C LYS A 112 -5.04 18.65 6.30
N ILE A 113 -5.39 18.90 7.57
CA ILE A 113 -6.28 18.02 8.34
C ILE A 113 -7.70 17.98 7.76
N SER A 114 -8.22 19.11 7.29
CA SER A 114 -9.57 19.17 6.70
C SER A 114 -9.67 18.35 5.43
N GLU A 115 -8.70 18.50 4.54
CA GLU A 115 -8.62 17.73 3.28
C GLU A 115 -8.46 16.23 3.56
N ALA A 116 -7.62 15.86 4.55
CA ALA A 116 -7.45 14.48 4.97
C ALA A 116 -8.76 13.87 5.50
N ARG A 117 -9.57 14.66 6.24
CA ARG A 117 -10.88 14.23 6.72
C ARG A 117 -11.88 14.03 5.58
N GLU A 118 -11.94 14.96 4.63
CA GLU A 118 -12.82 14.86 3.46
C GLU A 118 -12.49 13.58 2.66
N GLU A 119 -11.22 13.34 2.39
CA GLU A 119 -10.76 12.14 1.69
C GLU A 119 -11.13 10.86 2.47
N LEU A 120 -10.89 10.82 3.78
CA LEU A 120 -11.27 9.72 4.65
C LEU A 120 -12.78 9.44 4.59
N LEU A 121 -13.61 10.46 4.67
CA LEU A 121 -15.06 10.31 4.64
C LEU A 121 -15.56 9.79 3.29
N LEU A 122 -14.90 10.16 2.20
CA LEU A 122 -15.19 9.63 0.87
C LEU A 122 -14.95 8.12 0.80
N TRP A 123 -13.78 7.65 1.26
CA TRP A 123 -13.46 6.23 1.32
C TRP A 123 -14.41 5.46 2.26
N LYS A 124 -14.68 6.01 3.45
CA LYS A 124 -15.63 5.44 4.41
C LYS A 124 -17.02 5.27 3.83
N LYS A 125 -17.51 6.23 3.06
CA LYS A 125 -18.85 6.19 2.43
C LYS A 125 -18.98 5.00 1.47
N ILE A 126 -17.92 4.65 0.74
CA ILE A 126 -17.94 3.61 -0.29
C ILE A 126 -17.62 2.24 0.31
N PHE A 127 -16.57 2.14 1.11
CA PHE A 127 -16.10 0.88 1.66
C PHE A 127 -16.70 0.50 3.01
N GLN A 128 -17.33 1.46 3.71
CA GLN A 128 -17.97 1.25 5.02
C GLN A 128 -17.04 0.61 6.05
N ASP A 129 -17.30 -0.62 6.47
CA ASP A 129 -16.50 -1.41 7.42
C ASP A 129 -15.27 -2.08 6.80
N ARG A 130 -15.08 -1.96 5.48
CA ARG A 130 -13.95 -2.51 4.72
C ARG A 130 -12.85 -1.47 4.44
N PHE A 131 -12.88 -0.31 5.08
CA PHE A 131 -11.85 0.71 5.01
C PHE A 131 -11.11 0.83 6.35
N TYR A 132 -9.77 0.76 6.30
CA TYR A 132 -8.90 0.84 7.46
C TYR A 132 -7.85 1.92 7.26
N LEU A 133 -7.60 2.70 8.30
CA LEU A 133 -6.42 3.55 8.35
C LEU A 133 -5.21 2.72 8.77
N GLU A 134 -4.14 2.83 8.00
CA GLU A 134 -2.95 2.02 8.15
C GLU A 134 -1.83 2.80 8.85
N VAL A 135 -1.16 2.15 9.78
CA VAL A 135 0.05 2.65 10.43
C VAL A 135 1.21 1.69 10.21
N GLN A 136 2.38 2.25 9.91
CA GLN A 136 3.61 1.49 9.69
C GLN A 136 4.76 2.13 10.46
N ARG A 137 5.76 1.33 10.81
CA ARG A 137 7.03 1.80 11.37
C ARG A 137 8.18 1.14 10.63
N TYR A 138 9.07 1.95 10.09
CA TYR A 138 10.26 1.49 9.36
C TYR A 138 11.48 1.28 10.28
N GLY A 139 11.43 1.80 11.50
CA GLY A 139 12.51 1.59 12.48
C GLY A 139 13.70 2.55 12.37
N ASP A 140 13.88 3.26 11.27
CA ASP A 140 14.95 4.24 11.08
C ASP A 140 14.72 5.51 11.91
N ASP A 141 15.75 6.04 12.53
CA ASP A 141 15.67 7.24 13.38
C ASP A 141 15.27 8.50 12.60
N LEU A 142 15.64 8.61 11.32
CA LEU A 142 15.24 9.72 10.46
C LEU A 142 13.73 9.74 10.19
N TRP A 143 13.15 8.56 9.96
CA TRP A 143 11.72 8.40 9.70
C TRP A 143 10.87 8.41 10.98
N ARG A 144 11.44 7.96 12.11
CA ARG A 144 10.71 7.78 13.38
C ARG A 144 9.98 9.02 13.86
N LYS A 145 10.60 10.19 13.73
CA LYS A 145 9.97 11.47 14.10
C LYS A 145 8.73 11.77 13.25
N ARG A 146 8.86 11.58 11.94
CA ARG A 146 7.78 11.81 10.97
C ARG A 146 6.66 10.78 11.14
N GLU A 147 7.02 9.52 11.34
CA GLU A 147 6.08 8.45 11.65
C GLU A 147 5.31 8.71 12.94
N ASN A 148 5.97 9.13 14.02
CA ASN A 148 5.30 9.46 15.27
C ASN A 148 4.30 10.59 15.07
N GLN A 149 4.66 11.66 14.39
CA GLN A 149 3.76 12.77 14.09
C GLN A 149 2.54 12.33 13.26
N TYR A 150 2.75 11.46 12.28
CA TYR A 150 1.67 10.88 11.48
C TYR A 150 0.76 10.02 12.36
N ILE A 151 1.34 9.11 13.17
CA ILE A 151 0.59 8.19 14.03
C ILE A 151 -0.29 8.94 15.02
N GLU A 152 0.21 9.99 15.66
CA GLU A 152 -0.57 10.84 16.55
C GLU A 152 -1.79 11.45 15.83
N LYS A 153 -1.58 12.03 14.66
CA LYS A 153 -2.65 12.65 13.87
C LYS A 153 -3.67 11.63 13.37
N VAL A 154 -3.20 10.49 12.86
CA VAL A 154 -4.09 9.46 12.30
C VAL A 154 -4.92 8.76 13.37
N ILE A 155 -4.37 8.57 14.59
CA ILE A 155 -5.13 8.02 15.73
C ILE A 155 -6.29 8.97 16.10
N PHE A 156 -6.01 10.27 16.17
CA PHE A 156 -7.05 11.26 16.45
C PHE A 156 -8.14 11.26 15.38
N LEU A 157 -7.73 11.30 14.11
CA LEU A 157 -8.64 11.30 12.96
C LEU A 157 -9.48 10.00 12.90
N ALA A 158 -8.87 8.85 13.21
CA ALA A 158 -9.53 7.55 13.29
C ALA A 158 -10.60 7.51 14.37
N ALA A 159 -10.25 7.96 15.59
CA ALA A 159 -11.16 7.96 16.73
C ALA A 159 -12.36 8.89 16.49
N GLU A 160 -12.13 10.10 16.01
CA GLU A 160 -13.16 11.08 15.71
C GLU A 160 -14.18 10.56 14.67
N ASN A 161 -13.70 9.84 13.68
CA ASN A 161 -14.52 9.35 12.56
C ASN A 161 -14.94 7.88 12.71
N LYS A 162 -14.59 7.20 13.81
CA LYS A 162 -14.89 5.79 14.07
C LYS A 162 -14.42 4.88 12.92
N ILE A 163 -13.15 5.04 12.53
CA ILE A 163 -12.48 4.21 11.53
C ILE A 163 -11.50 3.30 12.26
N PRO A 164 -11.46 2.00 11.97
CA PRO A 164 -10.48 1.10 12.56
C PRO A 164 -9.08 1.41 12.04
N LEU A 165 -8.08 1.25 12.95
CA LEU A 165 -6.66 1.31 12.64
C LEU A 165 -6.10 -0.10 12.51
N VAL A 166 -5.19 -0.30 11.57
CA VAL A 166 -4.42 -1.52 11.42
C VAL A 166 -2.92 -1.20 11.36
N ALA A 167 -2.13 -1.98 12.09
CA ALA A 167 -0.68 -1.92 12.02
C ALA A 167 -0.18 -2.96 11.00
N THR A 168 0.61 -2.52 10.04
CA THR A 168 1.27 -3.39 9.06
C THR A 168 2.77 -3.17 9.08
N GLN A 169 3.50 -4.13 8.48
CA GLN A 169 4.96 -4.06 8.35
C GLN A 169 5.32 -4.09 6.86
N PRO A 170 6.12 -3.14 6.37
CA PRO A 170 6.56 -3.12 4.97
C PRO A 170 7.69 -4.11 4.74
N ILE A 171 7.38 -5.41 4.74
CA ILE A 171 8.36 -6.49 4.58
C ILE A 171 8.83 -6.54 3.14
N GLN A 172 10.15 -6.53 2.91
CA GLN A 172 10.77 -6.58 1.60
C GLN A 172 11.73 -7.76 1.42
N PHE A 173 12.24 -8.33 2.48
CA PHE A 173 13.15 -9.48 2.51
C PHE A 173 12.97 -10.25 3.81
N MET A 174 13.44 -11.50 3.86
CA MET A 174 13.22 -12.43 4.97
C MET A 174 14.25 -12.27 6.08
N ASP A 175 15.51 -12.30 5.71
CA ASP A 175 16.64 -12.29 6.64
C ASP A 175 17.48 -11.04 6.47
N PRO A 176 18.18 -10.54 7.51
CA PRO A 176 19.07 -9.38 7.41
C PRO A 176 20.12 -9.54 6.30
N ASP A 177 20.61 -10.75 6.05
CA ASP A 177 21.60 -11.04 5.01
C ASP A 177 21.07 -10.78 3.59
N ASP A 178 19.76 -10.79 3.39
CA ASP A 178 19.10 -10.49 2.11
C ASP A 178 19.08 -9.00 1.78
N PHE A 179 19.41 -8.12 2.76
CA PHE A 179 19.36 -6.66 2.59
C PHE A 179 20.18 -6.19 1.39
N ARG A 180 21.41 -6.71 1.23
CA ARG A 180 22.27 -6.34 0.11
C ARG A 180 21.72 -6.77 -1.25
N ALA A 181 21.08 -7.93 -1.31
CA ALA A 181 20.42 -8.41 -2.52
C ALA A 181 19.20 -7.54 -2.85
N HIS A 182 18.41 -7.16 -1.83
CA HIS A 182 17.30 -6.23 -1.98
C HIS A 182 17.76 -4.85 -2.49
N GLU A 183 18.81 -4.27 -1.91
CA GLU A 183 19.39 -3.00 -2.38
C GLU A 183 19.84 -3.08 -3.84
N SER A 184 20.49 -4.17 -4.22
CA SER A 184 20.94 -4.38 -5.61
C SER A 184 19.75 -4.43 -6.57
N LYS A 185 18.69 -5.16 -6.23
CA LYS A 185 17.43 -5.22 -6.99
C LYS A 185 16.80 -3.84 -7.15
N THR A 186 16.74 -3.07 -6.07
CA THR A 186 16.18 -1.70 -6.08
C THR A 186 17.00 -0.78 -6.97
N CYS A 187 18.34 -0.83 -6.87
CA CYS A 187 19.22 -0.05 -7.73
C CYS A 187 19.02 -0.37 -9.21
N ILE A 188 18.86 -1.63 -9.57
CA ILE A 188 18.60 -2.05 -10.97
C ILE A 188 17.24 -1.47 -11.44
N ALA A 189 16.20 -1.57 -10.61
CA ALA A 189 14.86 -1.07 -10.94
C ALA A 189 14.82 0.44 -11.13
N ASP A 190 15.57 1.19 -10.31
CA ASP A 190 15.59 2.66 -10.31
C ASP A 190 16.68 3.25 -11.21
N GLY A 191 17.50 2.43 -11.88
CA GLY A 191 18.62 2.88 -12.70
C GLY A 191 19.76 3.51 -11.89
N ASN A 192 19.91 3.17 -10.62
CA ASN A 192 20.93 3.68 -9.71
C ASN A 192 22.12 2.72 -9.61
N MET A 193 23.28 3.26 -9.22
CA MET A 193 24.45 2.44 -8.87
C MET A 193 24.48 2.18 -7.35
N LEU A 194 24.76 0.94 -6.97
CA LEU A 194 24.86 0.55 -5.55
C LEU A 194 25.94 1.36 -4.80
N ALA A 195 27.02 1.74 -5.49
CA ALA A 195 28.11 2.54 -4.93
C ALA A 195 27.78 4.04 -4.77
N ASP A 196 26.69 4.56 -5.38
CA ASP A 196 26.32 5.96 -5.23
C ASP A 196 25.69 6.21 -3.85
N LYS A 197 26.43 6.92 -3.00
CA LYS A 197 25.99 7.25 -1.63
C LYS A 197 24.82 8.24 -1.59
N ARG A 198 24.52 8.93 -2.69
CA ARG A 198 23.41 9.91 -2.78
C ARG A 198 22.08 9.28 -3.12
N ARG A 199 22.07 7.99 -3.49
CA ARG A 199 20.81 7.27 -3.81
C ARG A 199 19.88 7.26 -2.61
N PRO A 200 18.56 7.35 -2.82
CA PRO A 200 17.61 7.20 -1.74
C PRO A 200 17.71 5.78 -1.16
N LYS A 201 17.73 5.69 0.16
CA LYS A 201 17.65 4.42 0.90
C LYS A 201 16.31 4.36 1.60
N ASN A 202 15.52 3.36 1.28
CA ASN A 202 14.18 3.18 1.84
C ASN A 202 14.20 2.30 3.09
N PHE A 203 15.23 1.47 3.25
CA PHE A 203 15.39 0.56 4.38
C PHE A 203 16.84 0.59 4.88
N THR A 204 17.03 0.21 6.14
CA THR A 204 18.33 -0.03 6.78
C THR A 204 18.46 -1.50 7.15
N GLU A 205 19.68 -1.93 7.39
CA GLU A 205 19.99 -3.28 7.89
C GLU A 205 19.25 -3.60 9.18
#